data_656e3234308d02b963ddb0a3cfd75768
#
_entry.id   656e3234308d02b963ddb0a3cfd75768
#
_cell.length_a   1.000
_cell.length_b   1.000
_cell.length_c   1.000
_cell.angle_alpha   90.00
_cell.angle_beta   90.00
_cell.angle_gamma   90.00
#
_symmetry.space_group_name_H-M   'P 1'
#
loop_
_entity.id
_entity.type
_entity.pdbx_description
1 polymer ?
#
loop_
_entity_poly.entity_id
_entity_poly.type
_entity_poly.pdbx_seq_one_letter_code
_entity_poly.pdbx_strand_id
1 'polypeptide(L)'
;MSIELHKIYKRKKSDRDIFQELMPFKIKEILLIANYYDAYTIEREGQFTDKIVGEYLQVNLYTAPRFTSVASEAEALKILSERHIDLIILMAGLDKQTPLVISRHLKDLYPNICQLMLVNNNSDLAYFHTIEDRLYESIERLFVWNGSTKIFLVMAKYIEDKMNLDRDTHLGDIRVILLVENSIRYYSRYLPLLYTEVMTQTQELIFSEPQDNDMSIVMKIRVRPKVILATNYEEAVYVIDHYRENLIGVISDVRYKRNGEEDEEAGIELIRYVKRTGAYIPCMLQSQEIENTVKAEELHAAFINKNSPTLAHDIQAVSYTHLTLP
;
A
#
# COMPACT_ATOMS: atom_id res chain seq x y z
N MET A 1 5.33 -36.05 -5.21
CA MET A 1 3.87 -36.30 -5.34
C MET A 1 3.01 -35.05 -5.13
N SER A 2 3.38 -34.11 -4.23
CA SER A 2 2.63 -32.85 -3.99
C SER A 2 2.71 -31.85 -5.17
N ILE A 3 3.86 -31.70 -5.82
CA ILE A 3 4.10 -30.72 -6.90
C ILE A 3 3.35 -31.09 -8.20
N GLU A 4 3.19 -32.35 -8.52
CA GLU A 4 2.45 -32.81 -9.70
C GLU A 4 0.94 -32.65 -9.53
N LEU A 5 0.41 -32.90 -8.32
CA LEU A 5 -1.02 -32.68 -8.02
C LEU A 5 -1.40 -31.20 -8.15
N HIS A 6 -0.50 -30.30 -7.75
CA HIS A 6 -0.74 -28.85 -7.87
C HIS A 6 -0.76 -28.38 -9.35
N LYS A 7 0.17 -28.93 -10.18
CA LYS A 7 0.16 -28.68 -11.63
C LYS A 7 -1.06 -29.26 -12.35
N ILE A 8 -1.55 -30.41 -11.92
CA ILE A 8 -2.76 -31.04 -12.46
C ILE A 8 -4.03 -30.28 -12.03
N TYR A 9 -4.04 -29.72 -10.82
CA TYR A 9 -5.13 -28.88 -10.33
C TYR A 9 -5.21 -27.54 -11.07
N LYS A 10 -4.04 -26.88 -11.30
CA LYS A 10 -3.95 -25.67 -12.15
C LYS A 10 -4.47 -25.91 -13.60
N ARG A 11 -4.26 -27.11 -14.15
CA ARG A 11 -4.73 -27.45 -15.51
C ARG A 11 -6.24 -27.72 -15.64
N LYS A 12 -6.95 -27.94 -14.50
CA LYS A 12 -8.39 -28.26 -14.50
C LYS A 12 -9.31 -27.13 -14.11
N LYS A 13 -8.80 -26.06 -13.51
CA LYS A 13 -9.59 -24.85 -13.25
C LYS A 13 -9.63 -24.00 -14.50
N SER A 14 -10.83 -23.58 -14.91
CA SER A 14 -10.96 -22.55 -15.94
C SER A 14 -10.38 -21.24 -15.41
N ASP A 15 -9.84 -20.40 -16.29
CA ASP A 15 -9.33 -19.08 -15.92
C ASP A 15 -10.37 -18.28 -15.11
N ARG A 16 -11.66 -18.45 -15.43
CA ARG A 16 -12.76 -17.81 -14.69
C ARG A 16 -12.82 -18.22 -13.21
N ASP A 17 -12.56 -19.49 -12.90
CA ASP A 17 -12.59 -19.97 -11.51
C ASP A 17 -11.44 -19.40 -10.68
N ILE A 18 -10.26 -19.23 -11.32
CA ILE A 18 -9.09 -18.63 -10.67
C ILE A 18 -9.37 -17.17 -10.31
N PHE A 19 -9.89 -16.37 -11.24
CA PHE A 19 -10.20 -14.96 -11.00
C PHE A 19 -11.21 -14.73 -9.87
N GLN A 20 -12.15 -15.65 -9.66
CA GLN A 20 -13.10 -15.56 -8.56
C GLN A 20 -12.44 -15.78 -7.18
N GLU A 21 -11.35 -16.53 -7.13
CA GLU A 21 -10.61 -16.82 -5.91
C GLU A 21 -9.56 -15.76 -5.55
N LEU A 22 -9.24 -14.84 -6.47
CA LEU A 22 -8.33 -13.73 -6.22
C LEU A 22 -8.97 -12.65 -5.35
N MET A 23 -8.14 -11.98 -4.57
CA MET A 23 -8.54 -10.92 -3.63
C MET A 23 -9.69 -11.35 -2.71
N PRO A 24 -9.59 -12.47 -1.99
CA PRO A 24 -10.63 -12.89 -1.05
C PRO A 24 -10.81 -11.90 0.10
N PHE A 25 -9.73 -11.29 0.55
CA PHE A 25 -9.78 -10.24 1.55
C PHE A 25 -10.07 -8.90 0.86
N LYS A 26 -11.19 -8.30 1.18
CA LYS A 26 -11.61 -6.99 0.69
C LYS A 26 -12.15 -6.16 1.84
N ILE A 27 -11.68 -4.96 1.98
CA ILE A 27 -12.18 -4.02 2.98
C ILE A 27 -13.53 -3.48 2.53
N LYS A 28 -14.56 -3.73 3.34
CA LYS A 28 -15.94 -3.29 3.13
C LYS A 28 -16.39 -2.32 4.20
N GLU A 29 -15.95 -2.51 5.45
CA GLU A 29 -16.33 -1.70 6.60
C GLU A 29 -15.08 -1.11 7.27
N ILE A 30 -15.02 0.21 7.34
CA ILE A 30 -13.93 0.96 7.99
C ILE A 30 -14.49 1.72 9.18
N LEU A 31 -13.88 1.53 10.35
CA LEU A 31 -14.14 2.31 11.54
C LEU A 31 -13.09 3.42 11.67
N LEU A 32 -13.52 4.66 11.56
CA LEU A 32 -12.68 5.84 11.74
C LEU A 32 -12.88 6.39 13.16
N ILE A 33 -11.83 6.34 13.96
CA ILE A 33 -11.83 6.91 15.32
C ILE A 33 -11.10 8.25 15.27
N ALA A 34 -11.85 9.34 15.40
CA ALA A 34 -11.34 10.70 15.32
C ALA A 34 -12.04 11.56 16.37
N ASN A 35 -11.30 12.38 17.11
CA ASN A 35 -11.94 13.32 18.03
C ASN A 35 -12.83 14.31 17.26
N TYR A 36 -13.73 15.00 17.95
CA TYR A 36 -14.69 15.91 17.31
C TYR A 36 -14.06 17.00 16.45
N TYR A 37 -12.86 17.46 16.81
CA TYR A 37 -12.17 18.49 16.06
C TYR A 37 -11.58 17.92 14.75
N ASP A 38 -10.95 16.74 14.82
CA ASP A 38 -10.37 16.07 13.65
C ASP A 38 -11.48 15.57 12.72
N ALA A 39 -12.57 15.00 13.27
CA ALA A 39 -13.76 14.62 12.50
C ALA A 39 -14.38 15.85 11.80
N TYR A 40 -14.51 16.98 12.50
CA TYR A 40 -15.00 18.23 11.91
C TYR A 40 -14.07 18.74 10.80
N THR A 41 -12.75 18.60 10.94
CA THR A 41 -11.79 19.02 9.92
C THR A 41 -11.93 18.18 8.64
N ILE A 42 -12.22 16.88 8.78
CA ILE A 42 -12.49 15.98 7.66
C ILE A 42 -13.87 16.26 7.04
N GLU A 43 -14.89 16.47 7.89
CA GLU A 43 -16.28 16.72 7.45
C GLU A 43 -16.59 18.17 7.09
N ARG A 44 -15.65 19.10 7.32
CA ARG A 44 -15.85 20.55 7.16
C ARG A 44 -16.48 20.97 5.84
N GLU A 45 -16.46 20.10 4.85
CA GLU A 45 -17.08 20.33 3.55
C GLU A 45 -18.35 19.50 3.33
N GLY A 46 -18.84 18.75 4.34
CA GLY A 46 -20.09 17.96 4.26
C GLY A 46 -20.11 16.86 3.19
N GLN A 47 -18.96 16.48 2.66
CA GLN A 47 -18.86 15.62 1.49
C GLN A 47 -17.75 14.54 1.63
N PHE A 48 -17.34 14.23 2.86
CA PHE A 48 -16.23 13.27 3.07
C PHE A 48 -16.51 11.92 2.40
N THR A 49 -17.68 11.34 2.67
CA THR A 49 -18.09 10.07 2.06
C THR A 49 -18.21 10.17 0.55
N ASP A 50 -18.80 11.24 0.04
CA ASP A 50 -18.98 11.46 -1.41
C ASP A 50 -17.63 11.64 -2.12
N LYS A 51 -16.68 12.33 -1.50
CA LYS A 51 -15.31 12.46 -2.02
C LYS A 51 -14.59 11.11 -2.09
N ILE A 52 -14.68 10.30 -1.03
CA ILE A 52 -14.09 8.96 -1.03
C ILE A 52 -14.74 8.10 -2.12
N VAL A 53 -16.07 8.08 -2.22
CA VAL A 53 -16.76 7.37 -3.30
C VAL A 53 -16.29 7.88 -4.67
N GLY A 54 -16.12 9.20 -4.83
CA GLY A 54 -15.58 9.81 -6.03
C GLY A 54 -14.17 9.30 -6.38
N GLU A 55 -13.27 9.20 -5.40
CA GLU A 55 -11.92 8.64 -5.61
C GLU A 55 -11.96 7.18 -6.07
N TYR A 56 -12.87 6.37 -5.49
CA TYR A 56 -13.06 4.99 -5.92
C TYR A 56 -13.62 4.92 -7.34
N LEU A 57 -14.57 5.78 -7.69
CA LEU A 57 -15.16 5.83 -9.04
C LEU A 57 -14.16 6.33 -10.09
N GLN A 58 -13.28 7.30 -9.74
CA GLN A 58 -12.23 7.78 -10.65
C GLN A 58 -11.27 6.66 -11.11
N VAL A 59 -11.10 5.64 -10.28
CA VAL A 59 -10.31 4.45 -10.61
C VAL A 59 -11.18 3.23 -10.94
N ASN A 60 -12.44 3.47 -11.38
CA ASN A 60 -13.42 2.45 -11.75
C ASN A 60 -13.66 1.34 -10.71
N LEU A 61 -13.51 1.67 -9.43
CA LEU A 61 -13.88 0.80 -8.33
C LEU A 61 -15.34 1.08 -7.94
N TYR A 62 -16.27 0.26 -8.38
CA TYR A 62 -17.72 0.46 -8.19
C TYR A 62 -18.19 0.30 -6.74
N THR A 63 -17.37 -0.22 -5.84
CA THR A 63 -17.72 -0.41 -4.43
C THR A 63 -16.67 0.22 -3.53
N ALA A 64 -16.98 1.41 -3.01
CA ALA A 64 -16.21 2.02 -1.92
C ALA A 64 -16.56 1.32 -0.60
N PRO A 65 -15.61 1.21 0.35
CA PRO A 65 -15.92 0.76 1.69
C PRO A 65 -16.85 1.75 2.40
N ARG A 66 -17.64 1.22 3.30
CA ARG A 66 -18.48 2.04 4.18
C ARG A 66 -17.64 2.57 5.33
N PHE A 67 -17.68 3.87 5.53
CA PHE A 67 -17.04 4.53 6.67
C PHE A 67 -18.04 4.75 7.80
N THR A 68 -17.61 4.41 9.02
CA THR A 68 -18.31 4.76 10.25
C THR A 68 -17.35 5.57 11.10
N SER A 69 -17.69 6.82 11.37
CA SER A 69 -16.88 7.70 12.21
C SER A 69 -17.42 7.72 13.63
N VAL A 70 -16.52 7.64 14.61
CA VAL A 70 -16.83 7.72 16.05
C VAL A 70 -15.80 8.61 16.73
N ALA A 71 -16.21 9.27 17.83
CA ALA A 71 -15.35 10.21 18.53
C ALA A 71 -14.73 9.67 19.83
N SER A 72 -15.15 8.49 20.26
CA SER A 72 -14.71 7.91 21.53
C SER A 72 -14.49 6.40 21.41
N GLU A 73 -13.68 5.88 22.33
CA GLU A 73 -13.45 4.44 22.46
C GLU A 73 -14.75 3.67 22.78
N ALA A 74 -15.59 4.23 23.65
CA ALA A 74 -16.86 3.59 24.03
C ALA A 74 -17.79 3.40 22.82
N GLU A 75 -17.86 4.42 21.94
CA GLU A 75 -18.61 4.31 20.69
C GLU A 75 -17.96 3.28 19.74
N ALA A 76 -16.63 3.26 19.66
CA ALA A 76 -15.90 2.28 18.85
C ALA A 76 -16.20 0.86 19.30
N LEU A 77 -16.10 0.55 20.60
CA LEU A 77 -16.42 -0.74 21.18
C LEU A 77 -17.87 -1.16 20.93
N LYS A 78 -18.81 -0.23 21.02
CA LYS A 78 -20.21 -0.49 20.69
C LYS A 78 -20.36 -0.92 19.23
N ILE A 79 -19.76 -0.21 18.27
CA ILE A 79 -19.82 -0.57 16.86
C ILE A 79 -19.18 -1.93 16.60
N LEU A 80 -18.02 -2.20 17.20
CA LEU A 80 -17.30 -3.47 17.08
C LEU A 80 -18.07 -4.65 17.65
N SER A 81 -18.94 -4.42 18.64
CA SER A 81 -19.83 -5.46 19.19
C SER A 81 -21.06 -5.74 18.32
N GLU A 82 -21.49 -4.77 17.52
CA GLU A 82 -22.73 -4.85 16.73
C GLU A 82 -22.49 -5.37 15.30
N ARG A 83 -21.29 -5.17 14.73
CA ARG A 83 -20.99 -5.51 13.34
C ARG A 83 -19.52 -5.78 13.08
N HIS A 84 -19.25 -6.50 12.00
CA HIS A 84 -17.90 -6.77 11.53
C HIS A 84 -17.25 -5.50 10.96
N ILE A 85 -16.01 -5.25 11.38
CA ILE A 85 -15.15 -4.17 10.86
C ILE A 85 -13.89 -4.81 10.29
N ASP A 86 -13.51 -4.43 9.07
CA ASP A 86 -12.34 -4.96 8.37
C ASP A 86 -11.07 -4.16 8.67
N LEU A 87 -11.21 -2.85 8.94
CA LEU A 87 -10.10 -1.93 9.17
C LEU A 87 -10.49 -0.85 10.17
N ILE A 88 -9.60 -0.59 11.12
CA ILE A 88 -9.70 0.56 12.03
C ILE A 88 -8.66 1.61 11.61
N ILE A 89 -9.10 2.86 11.50
CA ILE A 89 -8.24 4.02 11.28
C ILE A 89 -8.36 4.94 12.49
N LEU A 90 -7.24 5.19 13.18
CA LEU A 90 -7.19 6.13 14.30
C LEU A 90 -6.56 7.45 13.83
N MET A 91 -7.23 8.56 14.07
CA MET A 91 -6.65 9.87 13.80
C MET A 91 -5.95 10.41 15.05
N ALA A 92 -4.71 10.84 14.86
CA ALA A 92 -3.92 11.50 15.88
C ALA A 92 -3.65 12.94 15.45
N GLY A 93 -4.47 13.84 15.99
CA GLY A 93 -4.34 15.29 15.78
C GLY A 93 -3.54 15.95 16.89
N LEU A 94 -4.15 16.92 17.60
CA LEU A 94 -3.51 17.60 18.73
C LEU A 94 -3.19 16.65 19.88
N ASP A 95 -4.10 15.74 20.19
CA ASP A 95 -3.88 14.66 21.15
C ASP A 95 -3.28 13.45 20.43
N LYS A 96 -2.04 13.11 20.78
CA LYS A 96 -1.30 11.99 20.21
C LYS A 96 -1.31 10.76 21.12
N GLN A 97 -1.64 10.92 22.38
CA GLN A 97 -1.60 9.84 23.37
C GLN A 97 -2.87 9.01 23.42
N THR A 98 -4.03 9.65 23.44
CA THR A 98 -5.31 8.95 23.50
C THR A 98 -5.49 7.95 22.35
N PRO A 99 -5.22 8.28 21.07
CA PRO A 99 -5.30 7.31 19.98
C PRO A 99 -4.39 6.09 20.17
N LEU A 100 -3.20 6.26 20.76
CA LEU A 100 -2.28 5.16 21.05
C LEU A 100 -2.81 4.24 22.16
N VAL A 101 -3.41 4.81 23.20
CA VAL A 101 -4.03 4.03 24.29
C VAL A 101 -5.21 3.23 23.74
N ILE A 102 -6.07 3.88 22.97
CA ILE A 102 -7.21 3.22 22.31
C ILE A 102 -6.72 2.10 21.39
N SER A 103 -5.70 2.34 20.57
CA SER A 103 -5.21 1.33 19.62
C SER A 103 -4.72 0.05 20.32
N ARG A 104 -4.00 0.19 21.46
CA ARG A 104 -3.54 -0.96 22.24
C ARG A 104 -4.71 -1.75 22.83
N HIS A 105 -5.64 -1.04 23.47
CA HIS A 105 -6.81 -1.71 24.04
C HIS A 105 -7.66 -2.41 22.97
N LEU A 106 -7.87 -1.78 21.82
CA LEU A 106 -8.57 -2.42 20.70
C LEU A 106 -7.78 -3.59 20.13
N LYS A 107 -6.43 -3.54 20.11
CA LYS A 107 -5.60 -4.65 19.66
C LYS A 107 -5.68 -5.85 20.58
N ASP A 108 -5.77 -5.61 21.90
CA ASP A 108 -5.95 -6.68 22.90
C ASP A 108 -7.31 -7.37 22.75
N LEU A 109 -8.37 -6.60 22.49
CA LEU A 109 -9.74 -7.13 22.35
C LEU A 109 -10.02 -7.73 20.96
N TYR A 110 -9.46 -7.15 19.91
CA TYR A 110 -9.69 -7.50 18.51
C TYR A 110 -8.37 -7.69 17.75
N PRO A 111 -7.53 -8.69 18.09
CA PRO A 111 -6.17 -8.85 17.56
C PRO A 111 -6.09 -9.04 16.05
N ASN A 112 -7.16 -9.55 15.45
CA ASN A 112 -7.21 -9.86 14.01
C ASN A 112 -7.60 -8.65 13.14
N ILE A 113 -8.09 -7.55 13.73
CA ILE A 113 -8.43 -6.36 12.96
C ILE A 113 -7.17 -5.53 12.78
N CYS A 114 -6.85 -5.21 11.52
CA CYS A 114 -5.75 -4.31 11.21
C CYS A 114 -6.09 -2.89 11.69
N GLN A 115 -5.11 -2.23 12.27
CA GLN A 115 -5.22 -0.84 12.70
C GLN A 115 -4.18 0.02 12.00
N LEU A 116 -4.62 1.13 11.42
CA LEU A 116 -3.76 2.14 10.83
C LEU A 116 -3.92 3.45 11.60
N MET A 117 -2.85 4.24 11.63
CA MET A 117 -2.91 5.57 12.23
C MET A 117 -2.72 6.65 11.16
N LEU A 118 -3.46 7.74 11.29
CA LEU A 118 -3.40 8.88 10.40
C LEU A 118 -3.11 10.15 11.22
N VAL A 119 -2.03 10.85 10.88
CA VAL A 119 -1.68 12.14 11.49
C VAL A 119 -2.01 13.29 10.55
N ASN A 120 -2.32 14.47 11.11
CA ASN A 120 -2.81 15.59 10.34
C ASN A 120 -1.70 16.35 9.59
N ASN A 121 -0.46 16.24 10.05
CA ASN A 121 0.65 16.96 9.41
C ASN A 121 2.02 16.32 9.69
N ASN A 122 3.01 16.71 8.90
CA ASN A 122 4.36 16.18 9.02
C ASN A 122 5.07 16.57 10.33
N SER A 123 4.68 17.68 10.99
CA SER A 123 5.30 18.11 12.25
C SER A 123 5.02 17.13 13.40
N ASP A 124 3.94 16.37 13.29
CA ASP A 124 3.56 15.37 14.28
C ASP A 124 4.46 14.13 14.27
N LEU A 125 5.14 13.88 13.15
CA LEU A 125 5.99 12.70 12.97
C LEU A 125 7.15 12.64 13.98
N ALA A 126 7.70 13.81 14.38
CA ALA A 126 8.77 13.86 15.36
C ALA A 126 8.38 13.17 16.69
N TYR A 127 7.14 13.32 17.12
CA TYR A 127 6.65 12.63 18.32
C TYR A 127 6.59 11.11 18.11
N PHE A 128 6.08 10.64 16.99
CA PHE A 128 5.90 9.22 16.73
C PHE A 128 7.24 8.50 16.52
N HIS A 129 8.27 9.16 16.00
CA HIS A 129 9.62 8.61 15.94
C HIS A 129 10.20 8.30 17.32
N THR A 130 9.84 9.06 18.36
CA THR A 130 10.33 8.79 19.73
C THR A 130 9.72 7.56 20.38
N ILE A 131 8.63 7.04 19.82
CA ILE A 131 7.85 5.90 20.36
C ILE A 131 7.66 4.79 19.33
N GLU A 132 8.48 4.76 18.27
CA GLU A 132 8.32 3.89 17.11
C GLU A 132 8.10 2.43 17.51
N ASP A 133 8.93 1.87 18.37
CA ASP A 133 8.83 0.48 18.81
C ASP A 133 7.47 0.16 19.47
N ARG A 134 6.97 1.09 20.30
CA ARG A 134 5.68 0.93 20.97
C ARG A 134 4.47 1.18 20.06
N LEU A 135 4.67 1.99 19.02
CA LEU A 135 3.62 2.31 18.05
C LEU A 135 3.24 1.05 17.27
N TYR A 136 4.23 0.37 16.72
CA TYR A 136 4.03 -0.78 15.83
C TYR A 136 3.64 -2.07 16.55
N GLU A 137 3.55 -2.09 17.89
CA GLU A 137 2.91 -3.18 18.63
C GLU A 137 1.40 -3.31 18.35
N SER A 138 0.71 -2.19 18.12
CA SER A 138 -0.75 -2.16 17.89
C SER A 138 -1.14 -1.61 16.52
N ILE A 139 -0.30 -0.81 15.90
CA ILE A 139 -0.53 -0.13 14.62
C ILE A 139 0.29 -0.78 13.52
N GLU A 140 -0.35 -1.14 12.43
CA GLU A 140 0.32 -1.73 11.26
C GLU A 140 1.21 -0.70 10.53
N ARG A 141 0.69 0.50 10.28
CA ARG A 141 1.43 1.62 9.67
C ARG A 141 0.82 2.97 10.08
N LEU A 142 1.69 3.98 10.11
CA LEU A 142 1.32 5.38 10.31
C LEU A 142 1.31 6.10 8.95
N PHE A 143 0.31 6.92 8.70
CA PHE A 143 0.20 7.74 7.48
C PHE A 143 0.07 9.21 7.83
N VAL A 144 0.44 10.08 6.89
CA VAL A 144 0.22 11.53 7.01
C VAL A 144 -0.88 11.97 6.06
N TRP A 145 -1.86 12.67 6.59
CA TRP A 145 -2.90 13.30 5.79
C TRP A 145 -2.39 14.60 5.16
N ASN A 146 -2.44 14.69 3.86
CA ASN A 146 -2.03 15.85 3.09
C ASN A 146 -3.22 16.67 2.55
N GLY A 147 -4.42 16.48 3.13
CA GLY A 147 -5.65 17.13 2.68
C GLY A 147 -6.40 16.39 1.57
N SER A 148 -5.84 15.32 1.01
CA SER A 148 -6.50 14.53 -0.03
C SER A 148 -7.18 13.29 0.56
N THR A 149 -8.41 13.04 0.15
CA THR A 149 -9.19 11.83 0.51
C THR A 149 -8.63 10.56 -0.14
N LYS A 150 -7.75 10.67 -1.14
CA LYS A 150 -7.03 9.54 -1.75
C LYS A 150 -6.28 8.70 -0.74
N ILE A 151 -5.83 9.28 0.37
CA ILE A 151 -5.11 8.54 1.40
C ILE A 151 -5.96 7.40 1.99
N PHE A 152 -7.27 7.56 2.12
CA PHE A 152 -8.16 6.52 2.64
C PHE A 152 -8.32 5.35 1.66
N LEU A 153 -8.37 5.64 0.35
CA LEU A 153 -8.30 4.61 -0.69
C LEU A 153 -6.99 3.82 -0.57
N VAL A 154 -5.88 4.54 -0.43
CA VAL A 154 -4.53 3.95 -0.31
C VAL A 154 -4.41 3.09 0.93
N MET A 155 -4.86 3.57 2.09
CA MET A 155 -4.83 2.79 3.34
C MET A 155 -5.60 1.48 3.22
N ALA A 156 -6.78 1.52 2.59
CA ALA A 156 -7.55 0.31 2.31
C ALA A 156 -6.82 -0.64 1.35
N LYS A 157 -6.29 -0.12 0.23
CA LYS A 157 -5.59 -0.94 -0.77
C LYS A 157 -4.26 -1.50 -0.26
N TYR A 158 -3.55 -0.76 0.57
CA TYR A 158 -2.34 -1.23 1.24
C TYR A 158 -2.60 -2.50 2.07
N ILE A 159 -3.66 -2.49 2.88
CA ILE A 159 -4.03 -3.67 3.67
C ILE A 159 -4.55 -4.81 2.77
N GLU A 160 -5.40 -4.50 1.79
CA GLU A 160 -5.89 -5.50 0.82
C GLU A 160 -4.73 -6.19 0.10
N ASP A 161 -3.74 -5.43 -0.38
CA ASP A 161 -2.59 -5.98 -1.11
C ASP A 161 -1.72 -6.84 -0.21
N LYS A 162 -1.45 -6.39 1.03
CA LYS A 162 -0.68 -7.14 2.00
C LYS A 162 -1.36 -8.48 2.35
N MET A 163 -2.66 -8.45 2.63
CA MET A 163 -3.41 -9.64 3.07
C MET A 163 -3.64 -10.67 1.97
N ASN A 164 -3.67 -10.24 0.71
CA ASN A 164 -3.89 -11.12 -0.43
C ASN A 164 -2.60 -11.55 -1.14
N LEU A 165 -1.43 -11.02 -0.75
CA LEU A 165 -0.18 -11.18 -1.48
C LEU A 165 0.14 -12.64 -1.77
N ASP A 166 0.27 -13.47 -0.74
CA ASP A 166 0.62 -14.90 -0.87
C ASP A 166 -0.35 -15.64 -1.78
N ARG A 167 -1.64 -15.45 -1.53
CA ARG A 167 -2.66 -16.18 -2.27
C ARG A 167 -2.70 -15.76 -3.73
N ASP A 168 -2.69 -14.47 -4.00
CA ASP A 168 -2.87 -13.93 -5.34
C ASP A 168 -1.64 -14.22 -6.22
N THR A 169 -0.43 -14.13 -5.67
CA THR A 169 0.80 -14.49 -6.39
C THR A 169 0.85 -15.98 -6.72
N HIS A 170 0.48 -16.86 -5.77
CA HIS A 170 0.52 -18.31 -5.99
C HIS A 170 -0.59 -18.82 -6.92
N LEU A 171 -1.80 -18.27 -6.84
CA LEU A 171 -2.95 -18.75 -7.62
C LEU A 171 -3.03 -18.11 -9.00
N GLY A 172 -2.78 -16.80 -9.09
CA GLY A 172 -3.04 -16.00 -10.28
C GLY A 172 -1.80 -15.44 -10.94
N ASP A 173 -0.60 -15.79 -10.46
CA ASP A 173 0.68 -15.21 -10.93
C ASP A 173 0.66 -13.68 -10.91
N ILE A 174 -0.05 -13.10 -9.90
CA ILE A 174 -0.25 -11.65 -9.80
C ILE A 174 1.08 -10.94 -9.62
N ARG A 175 1.27 -9.88 -10.38
CA ARG A 175 2.50 -9.09 -10.38
C ARG A 175 2.60 -8.22 -9.13
N VAL A 176 3.84 -7.92 -8.73
CA VAL A 176 4.18 -7.19 -7.51
C VAL A 176 5.12 -6.05 -7.81
N ILE A 177 4.83 -4.87 -7.29
CA ILE A 177 5.71 -3.71 -7.24
C ILE A 177 6.17 -3.57 -5.80
N LEU A 178 7.47 -3.59 -5.56
CA LEU A 178 8.06 -3.37 -4.25
C LEU A 178 8.48 -1.90 -4.11
N LEU A 179 7.91 -1.21 -3.13
CA LEU A 179 8.33 0.11 -2.69
C LEU A 179 9.09 -0.03 -1.38
N VAL A 180 10.35 0.41 -1.33
CA VAL A 180 11.16 0.44 -0.10
C VAL A 180 11.36 1.89 0.32
N GLU A 181 10.70 2.29 1.39
CA GLU A 181 10.69 3.66 1.89
C GLU A 181 10.37 3.67 3.40
N ASN A 182 11.31 4.09 4.24
CA ASN A 182 11.12 4.18 5.68
C ASN A 182 10.48 5.50 6.13
N SER A 183 10.57 6.55 5.33
CA SER A 183 10.02 7.84 5.68
C SER A 183 8.51 7.89 5.50
N ILE A 184 7.78 8.03 6.62
CA ILE A 184 6.32 8.14 6.66
C ILE A 184 5.80 9.23 5.72
N ARG A 185 6.49 10.38 5.71
CA ARG A 185 6.17 11.51 4.83
C ARG A 185 6.22 11.11 3.35
N TYR A 186 7.25 10.34 2.96
CA TYR A 186 7.44 10.01 1.55
C TYR A 186 6.55 8.87 1.12
N TYR A 187 6.42 7.76 1.87
CA TYR A 187 5.51 6.71 1.42
C TYR A 187 4.04 7.14 1.45
N SER A 188 3.64 8.06 2.38
CA SER A 188 2.29 8.66 2.35
C SER A 188 2.03 9.52 1.10
N ARG A 189 3.09 9.99 0.43
CA ARG A 189 3.03 10.72 -0.83
C ARG A 189 3.12 9.80 -2.05
N TYR A 190 4.01 8.79 -1.99
CA TYR A 190 4.26 7.89 -3.13
C TYR A 190 3.13 6.88 -3.35
N LEU A 191 2.62 6.27 -2.30
CA LEU A 191 1.58 5.25 -2.43
C LEU A 191 0.33 5.77 -3.18
N PRO A 192 -0.21 6.98 -2.91
CA PRO A 192 -1.30 7.53 -3.72
C PRO A 192 -0.98 7.64 -5.21
N LEU A 193 0.25 8.02 -5.56
CA LEU A 193 0.68 8.12 -6.95
C LEU A 193 0.78 6.75 -7.59
N LEU A 194 1.44 5.79 -6.94
CA LEU A 194 1.60 4.43 -7.43
C LEU A 194 0.25 3.72 -7.60
N TYR A 195 -0.65 3.82 -6.60
CA TYR A 195 -1.98 3.21 -6.72
C TYR A 195 -2.80 3.86 -7.84
N THR A 196 -2.73 5.18 -7.99
CA THR A 196 -3.41 5.87 -9.10
C THR A 196 -2.88 5.36 -10.43
N GLU A 197 -1.56 5.27 -10.60
CA GLU A 197 -0.92 4.82 -11.84
C GLU A 197 -1.27 3.35 -12.16
N VAL A 198 -1.09 2.45 -11.19
CA VAL A 198 -1.42 1.02 -11.36
C VAL A 198 -2.89 0.84 -11.76
N MET A 199 -3.80 1.60 -11.15
CA MET A 199 -5.22 1.50 -11.47
C MET A 199 -5.54 2.08 -12.85
N THR A 200 -4.92 3.21 -13.23
CA THR A 200 -5.09 3.82 -14.55
C THR A 200 -4.60 2.88 -15.65
N GLN A 201 -3.41 2.31 -15.52
CA GLN A 201 -2.88 1.34 -16.49
C GLN A 201 -3.76 0.08 -16.58
N THR A 202 -4.23 -0.42 -15.44
CA THR A 202 -5.15 -1.56 -15.42
C THR A 202 -6.44 -1.24 -16.19
N GLN A 203 -6.97 -0.03 -16.07
CA GLN A 203 -8.14 0.44 -16.80
C GLN A 203 -7.89 0.53 -18.31
N GLU A 204 -6.78 1.10 -18.72
CA GLU A 204 -6.41 1.21 -20.14
C GLU A 204 -6.36 -0.17 -20.80
N LEU A 205 -5.81 -1.16 -20.11
CA LEU A 205 -5.81 -2.56 -20.58
C LEU A 205 -7.22 -3.16 -20.66
N ILE A 206 -8.11 -2.82 -19.73
CA ILE A 206 -9.49 -3.28 -19.73
C ILE A 206 -10.25 -2.71 -20.95
N PHE A 207 -10.10 -1.42 -21.21
CA PHE A 207 -10.82 -0.73 -22.27
C PHE A 207 -10.25 -0.96 -23.68
N SER A 208 -9.04 -1.50 -23.79
CA SER A 208 -8.47 -1.87 -25.11
C SER A 208 -9.12 -3.08 -25.76
N GLU A 209 -9.89 -3.86 -25.00
CA GLU A 209 -10.58 -5.05 -25.52
C GLU A 209 -12.10 -4.80 -25.71
N PRO A 210 -12.64 -4.90 -26.95
CA PRO A 210 -13.98 -4.38 -27.30
C PRO A 210 -15.18 -5.20 -26.82
N GLN A 211 -15.04 -6.28 -26.05
CA GLN A 211 -16.13 -7.21 -25.71
C GLN A 211 -16.28 -7.55 -24.22
N ASP A 212 -15.83 -6.68 -23.33
CA ASP A 212 -15.92 -6.99 -21.92
C ASP A 212 -17.31 -6.66 -21.33
N ASN A 213 -17.91 -7.66 -20.70
CA ASN A 213 -19.06 -7.46 -19.82
C ASN A 213 -18.59 -7.02 -18.41
N ASP A 214 -19.52 -6.49 -17.60
CA ASP A 214 -19.21 -5.99 -16.23
C ASP A 214 -18.46 -7.01 -15.37
N MET A 215 -18.70 -8.30 -15.56
CA MET A 215 -18.04 -9.38 -14.83
C MET A 215 -16.56 -9.49 -15.21
N SER A 216 -16.24 -9.32 -16.48
CA SER A 216 -14.87 -9.33 -17.01
C SER A 216 -14.07 -8.14 -16.47
N ILE A 217 -14.67 -6.96 -16.38
CA ILE A 217 -14.06 -5.76 -15.81
C ILE A 217 -13.69 -5.97 -14.33
N VAL A 218 -14.63 -6.49 -13.54
CA VAL A 218 -14.38 -6.79 -12.11
C VAL A 218 -13.28 -7.82 -11.94
N MET A 219 -13.20 -8.82 -12.81
CA MET A 219 -12.14 -9.83 -12.79
C MET A 219 -10.78 -9.23 -13.11
N LYS A 220 -10.67 -8.38 -14.13
CA LYS A 220 -9.41 -7.73 -14.52
C LYS A 220 -8.88 -6.79 -13.44
N ILE A 221 -9.75 -6.09 -12.70
CA ILE A 221 -9.35 -5.27 -11.55
C ILE A 221 -8.69 -6.12 -10.43
N ARG A 222 -9.07 -7.39 -10.28
CA ARG A 222 -8.47 -8.29 -9.29
C ARG A 222 -7.05 -8.73 -9.66
N VAL A 223 -6.72 -8.72 -10.95
CA VAL A 223 -5.39 -9.10 -11.49
C VAL A 223 -4.40 -7.92 -11.52
N ARG A 224 -4.79 -6.73 -11.06
CA ARG A 224 -3.88 -5.60 -11.00
C ARG A 224 -2.63 -5.93 -10.19
N PRO A 225 -1.47 -5.35 -10.52
CA PRO A 225 -0.28 -5.48 -9.71
C PRO A 225 -0.52 -5.06 -8.25
N LYS A 226 0.06 -5.80 -7.31
CA LYS A 226 0.07 -5.45 -5.88
C LYS A 226 1.19 -4.47 -5.60
N VAL A 227 0.94 -3.48 -4.76
CA VAL A 227 1.97 -2.56 -4.26
C VAL A 227 2.31 -2.94 -2.84
N ILE A 228 3.53 -3.40 -2.62
CA ILE A 228 4.02 -3.82 -1.31
C ILE A 228 5.03 -2.80 -0.80
N LEU A 229 4.77 -2.27 0.39
CA LEU A 229 5.66 -1.35 1.09
C LEU A 229 6.54 -2.15 2.06
N ALA A 230 7.85 -1.98 1.94
CA ALA A 230 8.84 -2.37 2.92
C ALA A 230 9.48 -1.10 3.53
N THR A 231 9.81 -1.13 4.82
CA THR A 231 10.38 0.02 5.54
C THR A 231 11.82 -0.21 6.00
N ASN A 232 12.35 -1.39 5.77
CA ASN A 232 13.72 -1.76 6.08
C ASN A 232 14.25 -2.78 5.06
N TYR A 233 15.54 -3.07 5.14
CA TYR A 233 16.24 -3.98 4.23
C TYR A 233 15.71 -5.40 4.32
N GLU A 234 15.46 -5.90 5.51
CA GLU A 234 15.05 -7.28 5.78
C GLU A 234 13.65 -7.56 5.22
N GLU A 235 12.70 -6.61 5.40
CA GLU A 235 11.37 -6.71 4.78
C GLU A 235 11.48 -6.74 3.25
N ALA A 236 12.36 -5.90 2.66
CA ALA A 236 12.55 -5.83 1.23
C ALA A 236 13.14 -7.14 0.68
N VAL A 237 14.17 -7.69 1.31
CA VAL A 237 14.79 -8.97 0.93
C VAL A 237 13.78 -10.11 1.06
N TYR A 238 12.98 -10.12 2.13
CA TYR A 238 11.92 -11.13 2.27
C TYR A 238 10.97 -11.13 1.07
N VAL A 239 10.50 -9.96 0.65
CA VAL A 239 9.61 -9.85 -0.52
C VAL A 239 10.30 -10.29 -1.81
N ILE A 240 11.58 -9.89 -2.01
CA ILE A 240 12.35 -10.28 -3.19
C ILE A 240 12.52 -11.80 -3.26
N ASP A 241 12.85 -12.43 -2.16
CA ASP A 241 13.13 -13.88 -2.15
C ASP A 241 11.85 -14.72 -2.35
N HIS A 242 10.74 -14.30 -1.75
CA HIS A 242 9.49 -15.06 -1.80
C HIS A 242 8.67 -14.82 -3.08
N TYR A 243 8.78 -13.62 -3.69
CA TYR A 243 7.95 -13.22 -4.82
C TYR A 243 8.74 -12.81 -6.06
N ARG A 244 9.98 -13.28 -6.20
CA ARG A 244 10.90 -12.93 -7.30
C ARG A 244 10.27 -13.06 -8.69
N GLU A 245 9.56 -14.16 -8.95
CA GLU A 245 8.95 -14.44 -10.24
C GLU A 245 7.76 -13.50 -10.54
N ASN A 246 7.20 -12.91 -9.49
CA ASN A 246 6.08 -11.98 -9.58
C ASN A 246 6.51 -10.51 -9.63
N LEU A 247 7.78 -10.20 -9.23
CA LEU A 247 8.25 -8.83 -9.18
C LEU A 247 8.40 -8.25 -10.59
N ILE A 248 7.71 -7.12 -10.83
CA ILE A 248 7.83 -6.32 -12.06
C ILE A 248 8.63 -5.03 -11.84
N GLY A 249 8.94 -4.66 -10.61
CA GLY A 249 9.77 -3.52 -10.31
C GLY A 249 10.06 -3.35 -8.83
N VAL A 250 11.20 -2.75 -8.55
CA VAL A 250 11.65 -2.36 -7.21
C VAL A 250 11.96 -0.87 -7.22
N ILE A 251 11.25 -0.12 -6.38
CA ILE A 251 11.48 1.31 -6.14
C ILE A 251 12.07 1.43 -4.74
N SER A 252 13.29 1.89 -4.60
CA SER A 252 13.98 1.95 -3.31
C SER A 252 14.49 3.33 -2.98
N ASP A 253 14.26 3.78 -1.75
CA ASP A 253 15.08 4.83 -1.15
C ASP A 253 16.54 4.37 -1.10
N VAL A 254 17.45 5.30 -0.93
CA VAL A 254 18.88 5.01 -0.76
C VAL A 254 19.20 4.68 0.70
N ARG A 255 18.58 5.37 1.66
CA ARG A 255 18.92 5.28 3.08
C ARG A 255 17.74 4.77 3.92
N TYR A 256 17.94 3.65 4.60
CA TYR A 256 17.01 3.08 5.58
C TYR A 256 17.71 2.04 6.47
N LYS A 257 16.99 1.53 7.47
CA LYS A 257 17.54 0.56 8.43
C LYS A 257 17.93 -0.77 7.76
N ARG A 258 19.11 -1.25 8.11
CA ARG A 258 19.62 -2.59 7.79
C ARG A 258 20.27 -3.18 9.04
N ASN A 259 19.89 -4.40 9.42
CA ASN A 259 20.27 -5.03 10.68
C ASN A 259 19.95 -4.16 11.94
N GLY A 260 18.86 -3.39 11.87
CA GLY A 260 18.41 -2.51 12.94
C GLY A 260 19.10 -1.15 13.00
N GLU A 261 20.14 -0.90 12.20
CA GLU A 261 20.88 0.37 12.15
C GLU A 261 20.64 1.12 10.85
N GLU A 262 20.71 2.45 10.88
CA GLU A 262 20.63 3.28 9.67
C GLU A 262 21.83 3.00 8.76
N ASP A 263 21.56 2.63 7.51
CA ASP A 263 22.57 2.39 6.47
C ASP A 263 22.32 3.37 5.31
N GLU A 264 23.31 4.22 5.04
CA GLU A 264 23.23 5.27 4.02
C GLU A 264 23.26 4.73 2.60
N GLU A 265 23.60 3.46 2.42
CA GLU A 265 23.68 2.78 1.12
C GLU A 265 22.77 1.53 1.03
N ALA A 266 21.85 1.36 1.96
CA ALA A 266 20.98 0.19 2.02
C ALA A 266 20.25 -0.08 0.68
N GLY A 267 19.73 0.97 0.03
CA GLY A 267 19.03 0.85 -1.25
C GLY A 267 19.95 0.44 -2.40
N ILE A 268 21.20 0.90 -2.37
CA ILE A 268 22.23 0.52 -3.36
C ILE A 268 22.54 -0.96 -3.21
N GLU A 269 22.76 -1.43 -1.97
CA GLU A 269 22.99 -2.83 -1.69
C GLU A 269 21.77 -3.70 -2.04
N LEU A 270 20.56 -3.20 -1.82
CA LEU A 270 19.35 -3.91 -2.22
C LEU A 270 19.27 -4.10 -3.74
N ILE A 271 19.57 -3.07 -4.53
CA ILE A 271 19.57 -3.18 -5.99
C ILE A 271 20.69 -4.14 -6.45
N ARG A 272 21.87 -4.09 -5.84
CA ARG A 272 22.92 -5.09 -6.10
C ARG A 272 22.44 -6.50 -5.79
N TYR A 273 21.71 -6.66 -4.68
CA TYR A 273 21.12 -7.94 -4.31
C TYR A 273 20.14 -8.44 -5.38
N VAL A 274 19.17 -7.60 -5.80
CA VAL A 274 18.23 -7.94 -6.87
C VAL A 274 18.97 -8.39 -8.13
N LYS A 275 19.99 -7.65 -8.57
CA LYS A 275 20.74 -7.98 -9.79
C LYS A 275 21.53 -9.30 -9.70
N ARG A 276 22.04 -9.64 -8.50
CA ARG A 276 22.72 -10.94 -8.28
C ARG A 276 21.77 -12.12 -8.39
N THR A 277 20.48 -11.93 -8.22
CA THR A 277 19.49 -13.03 -8.36
C THR A 277 19.35 -13.53 -9.80
N GLY A 278 19.91 -12.82 -10.78
CA GLY A 278 19.85 -13.16 -12.20
C GLY A 278 18.51 -12.87 -12.90
N ALA A 279 17.50 -12.43 -12.16
CA ALA A 279 16.24 -12.00 -12.73
C ALA A 279 16.36 -10.56 -13.28
N TYR A 280 15.80 -10.32 -14.47
CA TYR A 280 15.70 -8.97 -15.01
C TYR A 280 14.51 -8.25 -14.38
N ILE A 281 14.76 -7.62 -13.22
CA ILE A 281 13.76 -6.82 -12.51
C ILE A 281 14.17 -5.34 -12.64
N PRO A 282 13.35 -4.50 -13.25
CA PRO A 282 13.56 -3.06 -13.29
C PRO A 282 13.71 -2.49 -11.87
N CYS A 283 14.76 -1.69 -11.67
CA CYS A 283 15.04 -1.07 -10.40
C CYS A 283 15.10 0.44 -10.53
N MET A 284 14.61 1.12 -9.52
CA MET A 284 14.60 2.57 -9.42
C MET A 284 15.13 2.99 -8.05
N LEU A 285 16.11 3.89 -8.03
CA LEU A 285 16.55 4.58 -6.83
C LEU A 285 15.83 5.91 -6.70
N GLN A 286 15.43 6.24 -5.49
CA GLN A 286 14.90 7.55 -5.15
C GLN A 286 15.76 8.18 -4.04
N SER A 287 16.09 9.46 -4.18
CA SER A 287 16.86 10.20 -3.20
C SER A 287 16.57 11.69 -3.25
N GLN A 288 16.83 12.39 -2.15
CA GLN A 288 16.88 13.85 -2.14
C GLN A 288 18.19 14.37 -2.72
N GLU A 289 19.25 13.57 -2.65
CA GLU A 289 20.60 13.88 -3.08
C GLU A 289 20.78 13.53 -4.55
N ILE A 290 21.01 14.54 -5.37
CA ILE A 290 21.19 14.37 -6.83
C ILE A 290 22.46 13.55 -7.15
N GLU A 291 23.45 13.57 -6.26
CA GLU A 291 24.70 12.83 -6.41
C GLU A 291 24.47 11.31 -6.53
N ASN A 292 23.39 10.81 -5.95
CA ASN A 292 23.00 9.41 -6.08
C ASN A 292 22.57 9.01 -7.50
N THR A 293 22.39 9.97 -8.42
CA THR A 293 22.16 9.67 -9.84
C THR A 293 23.32 8.86 -10.44
N VAL A 294 24.55 9.20 -10.11
CA VAL A 294 25.75 8.47 -10.60
C VAL A 294 25.71 7.01 -10.13
N LYS A 295 25.37 6.80 -8.85
CA LYS A 295 25.26 5.43 -8.30
C LYS A 295 24.12 4.64 -8.96
N ALA A 296 23.00 5.30 -9.30
CA ALA A 296 21.91 4.68 -10.03
C ALA A 296 22.34 4.27 -11.45
N GLU A 297 23.05 5.13 -12.16
CA GLU A 297 23.59 4.85 -13.50
C GLU A 297 24.56 3.67 -13.48
N GLU A 298 25.51 3.63 -12.53
CA GLU A 298 26.42 2.50 -12.33
C GLU A 298 25.70 1.17 -12.11
N LEU A 299 24.55 1.25 -11.45
CA LEU A 299 23.69 0.09 -11.19
C LEU A 299 22.70 -0.17 -12.33
N HIS A 300 22.71 0.56 -13.42
CA HIS A 300 21.68 0.51 -14.47
C HIS A 300 20.26 0.54 -13.86
N ALA A 301 20.04 1.41 -12.91
CA ALA A 301 18.75 1.70 -12.29
C ALA A 301 18.27 3.08 -12.70
N ALA A 302 16.96 3.27 -12.81
CA ALA A 302 16.38 4.59 -12.98
C ALA A 302 16.59 5.42 -11.70
N PHE A 303 16.61 6.76 -11.82
CA PHE A 303 16.72 7.64 -10.67
C PHE A 303 15.55 8.62 -10.61
N ILE A 304 15.00 8.82 -9.41
CA ILE A 304 13.99 9.85 -9.13
C ILE A 304 14.46 10.74 -7.99
N ASN A 305 14.43 12.05 -8.21
CA ASN A 305 14.64 13.00 -7.14
C ASN A 305 13.35 13.18 -6.32
N LYS A 306 13.41 12.87 -5.02
CA LYS A 306 12.28 13.01 -4.08
C LYS A 306 11.72 14.43 -3.97
N ASN A 307 12.53 15.44 -4.28
CA ASN A 307 12.17 16.85 -4.27
C ASN A 307 11.70 17.36 -5.65
N SER A 308 11.64 16.49 -6.66
CA SER A 308 11.17 16.88 -7.99
C SER A 308 9.73 17.41 -7.93
N PRO A 309 9.47 18.59 -8.52
CA PRO A 309 8.09 19.08 -8.68
C PRO A 309 7.28 18.21 -9.64
N THR A 310 7.96 17.42 -10.48
CA THR A 310 7.37 16.52 -11.48
C THR A 310 7.33 15.06 -11.01
N LEU A 311 7.47 14.82 -9.71
CA LEU A 311 7.54 13.47 -9.13
C LEU A 311 6.45 12.52 -9.65
N ALA A 312 5.20 13.00 -9.77
CA ALA A 312 4.10 12.18 -10.29
C ALA A 312 4.35 11.78 -11.75
N HIS A 313 4.81 12.69 -12.58
CA HIS A 313 5.16 12.45 -13.98
C HIS A 313 6.38 11.52 -14.09
N ASP A 314 7.38 11.71 -13.23
CA ASP A 314 8.61 10.90 -13.23
C ASP A 314 8.29 9.44 -12.86
N ILE A 315 7.43 9.22 -11.86
CA ILE A 315 6.92 7.89 -11.50
C ILE A 315 6.13 7.29 -12.67
N GLN A 316 5.25 8.07 -13.30
CA GLN A 316 4.47 7.64 -14.45
C GLN A 316 5.35 7.24 -15.63
N ALA A 317 6.33 8.08 -15.99
CA ALA A 317 7.25 7.82 -17.10
C ALA A 317 8.05 6.54 -16.90
N VAL A 318 8.54 6.30 -15.67
CA VAL A 318 9.29 5.09 -15.35
C VAL A 318 8.35 3.87 -15.26
N SER A 319 7.16 4.03 -14.69
CA SER A 319 6.15 2.96 -14.67
C SER A 319 5.79 2.53 -16.10
N TYR A 320 5.60 3.50 -16.99
CA TYR A 320 5.28 3.21 -18.40
C TYR A 320 6.43 2.54 -19.15
N THR A 321 7.69 2.92 -18.89
CA THR A 321 8.85 2.36 -19.61
C THR A 321 9.37 1.05 -19.02
N HIS A 322 9.17 0.82 -17.73
CA HIS A 322 9.77 -0.31 -17.00
C HIS A 322 8.74 -1.23 -16.34
N LEU A 323 7.53 -0.76 -16.08
CA LEU A 323 6.47 -1.53 -15.42
C LEU A 323 5.29 -1.85 -16.36
N THR A 324 5.39 -1.53 -17.67
CA THR A 324 4.37 -1.94 -18.63
C THR A 324 4.23 -3.45 -18.59
N LEU A 325 3.02 -3.89 -18.29
CA LEU A 325 2.64 -5.29 -18.36
C LEU A 325 2.88 -5.81 -19.79
N PRO A 326 3.49 -6.97 -19.98
CA PRO A 326 3.68 -7.57 -21.28
C PRO A 326 2.37 -7.91 -21.95
#